data_f00d361608fc7ce63a6bd54506273453
#
_entry.id   f00d361608fc7ce63a6bd54506273453
#
_cell.length_a   1.000
_cell.length_b   1.000
_cell.length_c   1.000
_cell.angle_alpha   90.00
_cell.angle_beta   90.00
_cell.angle_gamma   90.00
#
_symmetry.space_group_name_H-M   'P 1'
#
loop_
_entity.id
_entity.type
_entity.pdbx_description
1 polymer ?
#
loop_
_entity_poly.entity_id
_entity_poly.type
_entity_poly.pdbx_seq_one_letter_code
_entity_poly.pdbx_strand_id
1 'polypeptide(L)'
;MKKKGMLIFTFLMLLCNTLTMYYVSQALKQEINIYVVQVGRYKEKANAENTMKQIEELGYKGFMYQDQEYVVITDIFLKQKEAHQQAKEIAEKGNTCVVKEYFIDDRYQKKIEKKEYNAIYQFLKTN
;
A
#
# COMPACT_ATOMS: atom_id res chain seq x y z
N MET A 1 -28.87 -16.88 47.59
CA MET A 1 -29.18 -17.18 46.19
C MET A 1 -29.21 -15.98 45.29
N LYS A 2 -29.77 -14.84 45.72
CA LYS A 2 -29.81 -13.61 44.91
C LYS A 2 -28.43 -13.01 44.56
N LYS A 3 -27.42 -13.17 45.42
CA LYS A 3 -26.06 -12.67 45.23
C LYS A 3 -25.30 -13.39 44.11
N LYS A 4 -25.51 -14.71 43.92
CA LYS A 4 -24.85 -15.50 42.89
C LYS A 4 -25.38 -15.14 41.48
N GLY A 5 -26.67 -14.90 41.37
CA GLY A 5 -27.27 -14.47 40.10
C GLY A 5 -26.79 -13.09 39.65
N MET A 6 -26.64 -12.15 40.59
CA MET A 6 -26.09 -10.82 40.32
C MET A 6 -24.63 -10.86 39.84
N LEU A 7 -23.80 -11.70 40.46
CA LEU A 7 -22.40 -11.87 40.08
C LEU A 7 -22.26 -12.44 38.65
N ILE A 8 -23.07 -13.45 38.32
CA ILE A 8 -23.09 -14.04 36.98
C ILE A 8 -23.55 -13.02 35.94
N PHE A 9 -24.59 -12.23 36.23
CA PHE A 9 -25.09 -11.19 35.33
C PHE A 9 -24.05 -10.11 35.10
N THR A 10 -23.35 -9.63 36.13
CA THR A 10 -22.28 -8.63 36.04
C THR A 10 -21.12 -9.16 35.20
N PHE A 11 -20.74 -10.41 35.36
CA PHE A 11 -19.68 -11.06 34.60
C PHE A 11 -20.04 -11.17 33.11
N LEU A 12 -21.28 -11.53 32.78
CA LEU A 12 -21.79 -11.58 31.42
C LEU A 12 -21.80 -10.21 30.75
N MET A 13 -22.18 -9.16 31.47
CA MET A 13 -22.14 -7.76 30.96
C MET A 13 -20.72 -7.32 30.66
N LEU A 14 -19.75 -7.65 31.49
CA LEU A 14 -18.33 -7.34 31.25
C LEU A 14 -17.79 -8.05 30.02
N LEU A 15 -18.13 -9.33 29.83
CA LEU A 15 -17.76 -10.09 28.64
C LEU A 15 -18.34 -9.49 27.36
N CYS A 16 -19.61 -9.09 27.36
CA CYS A 16 -20.26 -8.45 26.23
C CYS A 16 -19.56 -7.12 25.86
N ASN A 17 -19.18 -6.30 26.84
CA ASN A 17 -18.48 -5.05 26.62
C ASN A 17 -17.09 -5.25 26.00
N THR A 18 -16.31 -6.24 26.49
CA THR A 18 -15.00 -6.55 25.93
C THR A 18 -15.09 -7.06 24.51
N LEU A 19 -16.05 -7.91 24.19
CA LEU A 19 -16.28 -8.40 22.84
C LEU A 19 -16.70 -7.26 21.89
N THR A 20 -17.59 -6.38 22.34
CA THR A 20 -18.03 -5.22 21.53
C THR A 20 -16.84 -4.30 21.23
N MET A 21 -15.99 -4.01 22.21
CA MET A 21 -14.79 -3.20 21.98
C MET A 21 -13.81 -3.87 21.01
N TYR A 22 -13.66 -5.17 21.09
CA TYR A 22 -12.83 -5.92 20.16
C TYR A 22 -13.34 -5.80 18.72
N TYR A 23 -14.63 -6.03 18.49
CA TYR A 23 -15.24 -5.91 17.16
C TYR A 23 -15.20 -4.49 16.63
N VAL A 24 -15.44 -3.49 17.46
CA VAL A 24 -15.33 -2.07 17.08
C VAL A 24 -13.88 -1.74 16.69
N SER A 25 -12.90 -2.23 17.44
CA SER A 25 -11.48 -2.04 17.12
C SER A 25 -11.11 -2.65 15.77
N GLN A 26 -11.63 -3.83 15.43
CA GLN A 26 -11.44 -4.46 14.13
C GLN A 26 -12.11 -3.66 13.00
N ALA A 27 -13.33 -3.16 13.24
CA ALA A 27 -14.08 -2.36 12.28
C ALA A 27 -13.46 -0.98 12.01
N LEU A 28 -12.68 -0.44 12.95
CA LEU A 28 -11.99 0.84 12.79
C LEU A 28 -10.69 0.74 11.98
N LYS A 29 -10.23 -0.47 11.64
CA LYS A 29 -9.13 -0.62 10.70
C LYS A 29 -9.60 -0.16 9.32
N GLN A 30 -9.12 0.99 8.90
CA GLN A 30 -9.44 1.57 7.61
C GLN A 30 -8.36 1.23 6.60
N GLU A 31 -8.79 0.92 5.41
CA GLU A 31 -7.91 0.79 4.27
C GLU A 31 -7.84 2.12 3.53
N ILE A 32 -6.68 2.42 3.00
CA ILE A 32 -6.48 3.55 2.10
C ILE A 32 -6.16 3.05 0.70
N ASN A 33 -6.56 3.82 -0.29
CA ASN A 33 -6.20 3.56 -1.66
C ASN A 33 -4.84 4.19 -1.94
N ILE A 34 -3.97 3.43 -2.59
CA ILE A 34 -2.71 3.93 -3.09
C ILE A 34 -2.63 3.69 -4.59
N TYR A 35 -1.90 4.56 -5.27
CA TYR A 35 -1.76 4.55 -6.72
C TYR A 35 -0.28 4.48 -7.06
N VAL A 36 0.12 3.37 -7.66
CA VAL A 36 1.51 3.08 -7.98
C VAL A 36 1.75 3.34 -9.46
N VAL A 37 2.72 4.18 -9.78
CA VAL A 37 3.15 4.40 -11.17
C VAL A 37 4.20 3.34 -11.50
N GLN A 38 3.78 2.30 -12.21
CA GLN A 38 4.63 1.18 -12.60
C GLN A 38 5.15 1.41 -14.01
N VAL A 39 6.47 1.38 -14.15
CA VAL A 39 7.14 1.60 -15.43
C VAL A 39 7.30 0.31 -16.22
N GLY A 40 7.57 -0.80 -15.54
CA GLY A 40 7.71 -2.07 -16.21
C GLY A 40 7.91 -3.26 -15.27
N ARG A 41 7.79 -4.44 -15.85
CA ARG A 41 8.04 -5.72 -15.18
C ARG A 41 9.01 -6.51 -16.06
N TYR A 42 10.05 -7.06 -15.47
CA TYR A 42 11.14 -7.73 -16.20
C TYR A 42 11.51 -9.05 -15.55
N LYS A 43 11.76 -10.04 -16.36
CA LYS A 43 12.26 -11.35 -15.89
C LYS A 43 13.72 -11.26 -15.45
N GLU A 44 14.49 -10.41 -16.10
CA GLU A 44 15.92 -10.23 -15.83
C GLU A 44 16.18 -8.92 -15.09
N LYS A 45 16.97 -9.00 -14.03
CA LYS A 45 17.32 -7.86 -13.20
C LYS A 45 18.02 -6.76 -14.01
N ALA A 46 18.89 -7.13 -14.93
CA ALA A 46 19.63 -6.18 -15.77
C ALA A 46 18.70 -5.27 -16.57
N ASN A 47 17.60 -5.81 -17.08
CA ASN A 47 16.61 -5.03 -17.84
C ASN A 47 15.87 -4.03 -16.93
N ALA A 48 15.54 -4.46 -15.71
CA ALA A 48 14.93 -3.58 -14.72
C ALA A 48 15.89 -2.44 -14.33
N GLU A 49 17.14 -2.74 -14.11
CA GLU A 49 18.17 -1.73 -13.78
C GLU A 49 18.36 -0.72 -14.90
N ASN A 50 18.33 -1.17 -16.15
CA ASN A 50 18.40 -0.27 -17.32
C ASN A 50 17.20 0.68 -17.36
N THR A 51 16.01 0.18 -17.08
CA THR A 51 14.79 1.01 -17.01
C THR A 51 14.89 2.01 -15.86
N MET A 52 15.42 1.62 -14.72
CA MET A 52 15.65 2.54 -13.60
C MET A 52 16.57 3.69 -13.99
N LYS A 53 17.65 3.40 -14.71
CA LYS A 53 18.57 4.43 -15.22
C LYS A 53 17.87 5.39 -16.17
N GLN A 54 17.07 4.88 -17.09
CA GLN A 54 16.31 5.70 -18.03
C GLN A 54 15.35 6.65 -17.30
N ILE A 55 14.67 6.16 -16.28
CA ILE A 55 13.75 6.95 -15.46
C ILE A 55 14.50 8.02 -14.67
N GLU A 56 15.67 7.70 -14.12
CA GLU A 56 16.51 8.66 -13.40
C GLU A 56 17.05 9.75 -14.32
N GLU A 57 17.43 9.41 -15.55
CA GLU A 57 17.82 10.39 -16.58
C GLU A 57 16.71 11.37 -16.93
N LEU A 58 15.44 10.95 -16.81
CA LEU A 58 14.28 11.82 -17.01
C LEU A 58 13.97 12.70 -15.80
N GLY A 59 14.69 12.53 -14.69
CA GLY A 59 14.52 13.32 -13.48
C GLY A 59 13.59 12.71 -12.43
N TYR A 60 13.20 11.44 -12.59
CA TYR A 60 12.37 10.72 -11.62
C TYR A 60 13.23 9.75 -10.82
N LYS A 61 12.83 9.50 -9.57
CA LYS A 61 13.47 8.48 -8.76
C LYS A 61 12.85 7.12 -9.08
N GLY A 62 13.69 6.14 -9.41
CA GLY A 62 13.25 4.77 -9.66
C GLY A 62 13.37 3.90 -8.42
N PHE A 63 12.40 3.03 -8.23
CA PHE A 63 12.39 2.00 -7.18
C PHE A 63 12.14 0.65 -7.82
N MET A 64 12.78 -0.37 -7.27
CA MET A 64 12.62 -1.73 -7.77
C MET A 64 12.26 -2.66 -6.61
N TYR A 65 11.30 -3.53 -6.84
CA TYR A 65 11.03 -4.66 -5.96
C TYR A 65 10.89 -5.94 -6.77
N GLN A 66 11.02 -7.09 -6.11
CA GLN A 66 10.92 -8.39 -6.74
C GLN A 66 9.71 -9.15 -6.17
N ASP A 67 8.85 -9.59 -7.07
CA ASP A 67 7.87 -10.64 -6.80
C ASP A 67 8.26 -11.87 -7.64
N GLN A 68 7.45 -12.29 -8.60
CA GLN A 68 7.85 -13.28 -9.60
C GLN A 68 8.76 -12.67 -10.69
N GLU A 69 8.68 -11.36 -10.87
CA GLU A 69 9.45 -10.57 -11.80
C GLU A 69 10.05 -9.37 -11.07
N TYR A 70 11.00 -8.71 -11.71
CA TYR A 70 11.54 -7.44 -11.22
C TYR A 70 10.63 -6.30 -11.68
N VAL A 71 10.07 -5.58 -10.73
CA VAL A 71 9.10 -4.51 -10.99
C VAL A 71 9.76 -3.16 -10.73
N VAL A 72 9.69 -2.27 -11.70
CA VAL A 72 10.18 -0.89 -11.59
C VAL A 72 9.01 0.06 -11.45
N ILE A 73 9.05 0.87 -10.39
CA ILE A 73 8.07 1.91 -10.11
C ILE A 73 8.78 3.25 -9.95
N THR A 74 8.06 4.34 -10.17
CA THR A 74 8.60 5.68 -9.92
C THR A 74 8.13 6.23 -8.60
N ASP A 75 6.82 6.16 -8.34
CA ASP A 75 6.28 6.76 -7.12
C ASP A 75 4.99 6.05 -6.70
N ILE A 76 4.62 6.26 -5.44
CA ILE A 76 3.36 5.80 -4.88
C ILE A 76 2.61 7.04 -4.40
N PHE A 77 1.42 7.24 -4.91
CA PHE A 77 0.59 8.41 -4.59
C PHE A 77 -0.62 8.01 -3.78
N LEU A 78 -1.08 8.93 -2.94
CA LEU A 78 -2.34 8.80 -2.21
C LEU A 78 -3.53 9.31 -3.04
N LYS A 79 -3.26 10.09 -4.09
CA LYS A 79 -4.28 10.67 -4.97
C LYS A 79 -4.12 10.15 -6.40
N GLN A 80 -5.21 9.64 -6.94
CA GLN A 80 -5.25 9.09 -8.29
C GLN A 80 -4.83 10.12 -9.35
N LYS A 81 -5.28 11.35 -9.19
CA LYS A 81 -4.97 12.44 -10.13
C LYS A 81 -3.48 12.69 -10.26
N GLU A 82 -2.77 12.69 -9.13
CA GLU A 82 -1.31 12.91 -9.12
C GLU A 82 -0.56 11.76 -9.79
N ALA A 83 -1.00 10.52 -9.57
CA ALA A 83 -0.42 9.35 -10.21
C ALA A 83 -0.61 9.39 -11.73
N HIS A 84 -1.82 9.68 -12.19
CA HIS A 84 -2.10 9.78 -13.62
C HIS A 84 -1.35 10.93 -14.29
N GLN A 85 -1.17 12.04 -13.60
CA GLN A 85 -0.39 13.16 -14.11
C GLN A 85 1.07 12.78 -14.31
N GLN A 86 1.70 12.13 -13.33
CA GLN A 86 3.08 11.66 -13.47
C GLN A 86 3.21 10.62 -14.58
N ALA A 87 2.27 9.69 -14.69
CA ALA A 87 2.25 8.69 -15.76
C ALA A 87 2.17 9.34 -17.14
N LYS A 88 1.36 10.37 -17.29
CA LYS A 88 1.24 11.13 -18.53
C LYS A 88 2.53 11.85 -18.88
N GLU A 89 3.16 12.51 -17.91
CA GLU A 89 4.44 13.20 -18.11
C GLU A 89 5.54 12.24 -18.57
N ILE A 90 5.62 11.06 -17.96
CA ILE A 90 6.59 10.04 -18.33
C ILE A 90 6.32 9.51 -19.73
N ALA A 91 5.04 9.29 -20.08
CA ALA A 91 4.64 8.84 -21.41
C ALA A 91 5.01 9.87 -22.49
N GLU A 92 4.84 11.15 -22.21
CA GLU A 92 5.25 12.24 -23.12
C GLU A 92 6.77 12.28 -23.35
N LYS A 93 7.55 11.78 -22.40
CA LYS A 93 9.01 11.67 -22.49
C LYS A 93 9.49 10.37 -23.13
N GLY A 94 8.57 9.55 -23.62
CA GLY A 94 8.88 8.35 -24.40
C GLY A 94 8.90 7.03 -23.63
N ASN A 95 8.50 7.03 -22.37
CA ASN A 95 8.41 5.80 -21.56
C ASN A 95 6.96 5.49 -21.23
N THR A 96 6.53 4.26 -21.48
CA THR A 96 5.20 3.80 -21.11
C THR A 96 5.15 3.45 -19.63
N CYS A 97 4.06 3.81 -18.97
CA CYS A 97 3.82 3.41 -17.59
C CYS A 97 2.33 3.19 -17.35
N VAL A 98 2.03 2.46 -16.28
CA VAL A 98 0.66 2.10 -15.89
C VAL A 98 0.46 2.55 -14.44
N VAL A 99 -0.73 3.07 -14.14
CA VAL A 99 -1.12 3.35 -12.76
C VAL A 99 -1.89 2.15 -12.23
N LYS A 100 -1.40 1.57 -11.15
CA LYS A 100 -2.06 0.45 -10.45
C LYS A 100 -2.58 0.90 -9.11
N GLU A 101 -3.81 0.52 -8.80
CA GLU A 101 -4.48 0.81 -7.54
C GLU A 101 -4.36 -0.38 -6.59
N TYR A 102 -4.04 -0.08 -5.35
CA TYR A 102 -3.98 -1.06 -4.26
C TYR A 102 -4.67 -0.51 -3.02
N PHE A 103 -5.15 -1.42 -2.18
CA PHE A 103 -5.72 -1.10 -0.88
C PHE A 103 -4.77 -1.59 0.19
N ILE A 104 -4.36 -0.70 1.07
CA ILE A 104 -3.47 -1.04 2.19
C ILE A 104 -4.01 -0.45 3.49
N ASP A 105 -3.51 -0.93 4.62
CA ASP A 105 -3.83 -0.41 5.94
C ASP A 105 -3.42 1.07 6.06
N ASP A 106 -4.27 1.90 6.64
CA ASP A 106 -4.05 3.34 6.77
C ASP A 106 -2.81 3.71 7.61
N ARG A 107 -2.34 2.81 8.48
CA ARG A 107 -1.12 3.03 9.27
C ARG A 107 0.13 3.24 8.41
N TYR A 108 0.11 2.81 7.14
CA TYR A 108 1.22 2.98 6.20
C TYR A 108 1.20 4.31 5.46
N GLN A 109 0.19 5.14 5.69
CA GLN A 109 0.06 6.44 5.02
C GLN A 109 1.29 7.33 5.21
N LYS A 110 1.80 7.43 6.43
CA LYS A 110 2.98 8.24 6.74
C LYS A 110 4.24 7.73 6.02
N LYS A 111 4.35 6.42 5.84
CA LYS A 111 5.49 5.84 5.11
C LYS A 111 5.45 6.20 3.63
N ILE A 112 4.27 6.26 3.04
CA ILE A 112 4.10 6.71 1.66
C ILE A 112 4.45 8.19 1.52
N GLU A 113 4.01 9.03 2.44
CA GLU A 113 4.33 10.46 2.45
C GLU A 113 5.84 10.71 2.56
N LYS A 114 6.54 9.87 3.30
CA LYS A 114 8.01 9.95 3.47
C LYS A 114 8.78 9.21 2.38
N LYS A 115 8.09 8.58 1.43
CA LYS A 115 8.68 7.77 0.35
C LYS A 115 9.49 6.56 0.87
N GLU A 116 9.09 6.01 2.00
CA GLU A 116 9.67 4.79 2.59
C GLU A 116 8.93 3.56 2.04
N TYR A 117 9.13 3.25 0.78
CA TYR A 117 8.34 2.25 0.06
C TYR A 117 8.70 0.80 0.37
N ASN A 118 9.83 0.54 1.01
CA ASN A 118 10.23 -0.82 1.36
C ASN A 118 9.19 -1.55 2.21
N ALA A 119 8.53 -0.83 3.13
CA ALA A 119 7.47 -1.39 3.96
C ALA A 119 6.19 -1.69 3.18
N ILE A 120 6.04 -1.12 1.98
CA ILE A 120 4.84 -1.22 1.15
C ILE A 120 4.95 -2.36 0.13
N TYR A 121 6.15 -2.75 -0.29
CA TYR A 121 6.35 -3.71 -1.37
C TYR A 121 5.64 -5.06 -1.15
N GLN A 122 5.49 -5.49 0.12
CA GLN A 122 4.79 -6.73 0.44
C GLN A 122 3.32 -6.71 -0.01
N PHE A 123 2.70 -5.53 -0.08
CA PHE A 123 1.31 -5.36 -0.54
C PHE A 123 1.20 -5.28 -2.05
N LEU A 124 2.29 -4.96 -2.73
CA LEU A 124 2.32 -4.79 -4.19
C LEU A 124 2.62 -6.10 -4.91
N LYS A 125 3.12 -7.09 -4.19
CA LYS A 125 3.42 -8.39 -4.77
C LYS A 125 2.13 -9.10 -5.15
N THR A 126 2.08 -9.56 -6.39
CA THR A 126 0.96 -10.36 -6.88
C THR A 126 1.05 -11.77 -6.31
N ASN A 127 -0.08 -12.25 -5.80
CA ASN A 127 -0.20 -13.63 -5.35
C ASN A 127 -0.36 -14.59 -6.54
#